data_07ed5b7894422dc44093b644ac22139b
#
_entry.id   07ed5b7894422dc44093b644ac22139b
#
_cell.length_a   1.000
_cell.length_b   1.000
_cell.length_c   1.000
_cell.angle_alpha   90.00
_cell.angle_beta   90.00
_cell.angle_gamma   90.00
#
_symmetry.space_group_name_H-M   'P 1'
#
loop_
_entity.id
_entity.type
_entity.pdbx_description
1 polymer ?
#
loop_
_entity_poly.entity_id
_entity_poly.type
_entity_poly.pdbx_seq_one_letter_code
_entity_poly.pdbx_strand_id
1 'polypeptide(L)'
;MTEYKGIRSFDELIEKEHGKIGTKSRNEYEEGAQMFIVSEMLKEARKNANLTQEQLAIKAGTKKSYISKIENAKGNIQLSTLMRIFEKGLNKKVGLTFL
;
A
#
# COMPACT_ATOMS: atom_id res chain seq x y z
N MET A 1 8.74 -8.13 3.71
CA MET A 1 8.43 -6.81 4.18
C MET A 1 8.44 -6.76 5.70
N THR A 2 9.32 -6.03 6.23
CA THR A 2 9.60 -6.13 7.65
C THR A 2 9.35 -4.87 8.44
N GLU A 3 9.40 -3.69 7.80
CA GLU A 3 9.26 -2.45 8.54
C GLU A 3 7.89 -2.26 9.15
N TYR A 4 6.89 -2.99 8.68
CA TYR A 4 5.55 -2.93 9.24
C TYR A 4 5.21 -4.16 10.07
N LYS A 5 6.21 -4.96 10.35
CA LYS A 5 6.03 -6.15 11.17
C LYS A 5 5.64 -5.74 12.57
N GLY A 6 4.56 -6.32 13.08
CA GLY A 6 4.04 -5.96 14.38
C GLY A 6 2.96 -4.89 14.35
N ILE A 7 2.77 -4.22 13.21
CA ILE A 7 1.69 -3.27 13.04
C ILE A 7 0.55 -4.00 12.34
N ARG A 8 -0.59 -4.12 13.01
CA ARG A 8 -1.70 -4.94 12.51
C ARG A 8 -2.66 -4.17 11.62
N SER A 9 -2.71 -2.87 11.74
CA SER A 9 -3.66 -2.07 10.99
C SER A 9 -3.14 -0.65 10.82
N PHE A 10 -3.77 0.06 9.90
CA PHE A 10 -3.49 1.48 9.71
C PHE A 10 -3.83 2.28 10.97
N ASP A 11 -4.89 1.89 11.67
CA ASP A 11 -5.29 2.57 12.89
C ASP A 11 -4.20 2.56 13.94
N GLU A 12 -3.58 1.41 14.12
CA GLU A 12 -2.51 1.26 15.10
C GLU A 12 -1.34 2.17 14.78
N LEU A 13 -0.96 2.24 13.51
CA LEU A 13 0.13 3.09 13.07
C LEU A 13 -0.20 4.57 13.27
N ILE A 14 -1.40 4.98 12.89
CA ILE A 14 -1.79 6.39 12.96
C ILE A 14 -1.94 6.86 14.39
N GLU A 15 -2.48 6.04 15.28
CA GLU A 15 -2.58 6.40 16.68
C GLU A 15 -1.21 6.65 17.31
N LYS A 16 -0.24 5.89 16.89
CA LYS A 16 1.11 6.03 17.39
C LYS A 16 1.73 7.37 17.00
N GLU A 17 1.41 7.87 15.83
CA GLU A 17 2.01 9.10 15.30
C GLU A 17 1.13 10.34 15.41
N HIS A 18 -0.19 10.19 15.31
CA HIS A 18 -1.09 11.32 15.11
C HIS A 18 -2.22 11.42 16.11
N GLY A 19 -2.29 10.52 17.08
CA GLY A 19 -3.31 10.57 18.09
C GLY A 19 -4.45 9.60 17.85
N LYS A 20 -5.50 9.74 18.65
CA LYS A 20 -6.57 8.77 18.72
C LYS A 20 -7.60 8.93 17.62
N ILE A 21 -8.27 7.83 17.29
CA ILE A 21 -9.39 7.83 16.36
C ILE A 21 -10.49 8.75 16.86
N GLY A 22 -11.11 9.47 15.94
CA GLY A 22 -12.21 10.34 16.25
C GLY A 22 -11.88 11.81 16.29
N THR A 23 -10.60 12.17 16.32
CA THR A 23 -10.24 13.57 16.22
C THR A 23 -10.34 14.00 14.75
N LYS A 24 -10.70 15.26 14.54
CA LYS A 24 -10.79 15.78 13.19
C LYS A 24 -9.46 15.69 12.47
N SER A 25 -8.40 16.05 13.13
CA SER A 25 -7.05 15.96 12.57
C SER A 25 -6.70 14.55 12.12
N ARG A 26 -7.04 13.57 12.95
CA ARG A 26 -6.81 12.17 12.65
C ARG A 26 -7.59 11.71 11.42
N ASN A 27 -8.86 12.09 11.33
CA ASN A 27 -9.70 11.68 10.22
C ASN A 27 -9.21 12.22 8.88
N GLU A 28 -8.79 13.47 8.85
CA GLU A 28 -8.25 14.08 7.63
C GLU A 28 -6.94 13.42 7.20
N TYR A 29 -6.12 13.06 8.15
CA TYR A 29 -4.82 12.47 7.89
C TYR A 29 -4.89 11.01 7.46
N GLU A 30 -5.92 10.32 7.91
CA GLU A 30 -6.03 8.87 7.72
C GLU A 30 -6.02 8.44 6.25
N GLU A 31 -6.73 9.15 5.40
CA GLU A 31 -6.76 8.81 3.97
C GLU A 31 -5.39 8.92 3.34
N GLY A 32 -4.69 10.01 3.62
CA GLY A 32 -3.35 10.21 3.10
C GLY A 32 -2.36 9.20 3.66
N ALA A 33 -2.50 8.85 4.94
CA ALA A 33 -1.62 7.89 5.57
C ALA A 33 -1.79 6.49 4.99
N GLN A 34 -3.02 6.09 4.70
CA GLN A 34 -3.28 4.79 4.08
C GLN A 34 -2.64 4.70 2.70
N MET A 35 -2.81 5.73 1.89
CA MET A 35 -2.19 5.75 0.57
C MET A 35 -0.67 5.76 0.65
N PHE A 36 -0.13 6.50 1.61
CA PHE A 36 1.31 6.54 1.81
C PHE A 36 1.87 5.16 2.17
N ILE A 37 1.22 4.47 3.10
CA ILE A 37 1.69 3.15 3.53
C ILE A 37 1.62 2.15 2.37
N VAL A 38 0.52 2.13 1.64
CA VAL A 38 0.37 1.23 0.49
C VAL A 38 1.44 1.54 -0.56
N SER A 39 1.70 2.83 -0.82
CA SER A 39 2.69 3.20 -1.81
C SER A 39 4.09 2.74 -1.41
N GLU A 40 4.44 2.89 -0.14
CA GLU A 40 5.75 2.45 0.35
C GLU A 40 5.89 0.94 0.34
N MET A 41 4.84 0.23 0.73
CA MET A 41 4.85 -1.23 0.71
C MET A 41 5.03 -1.78 -0.70
N LEU A 42 4.31 -1.21 -1.66
CA LEU A 42 4.43 -1.65 -3.05
C LEU A 42 5.82 -1.34 -3.61
N LYS A 43 6.29 -0.13 -3.36
CA LYS A 43 7.60 0.31 -3.84
C LYS A 43 8.70 -0.60 -3.33
N GLU A 44 8.66 -0.89 -2.04
CA GLU A 44 9.67 -1.74 -1.42
C GLU A 44 9.61 -3.18 -1.91
N ALA A 45 8.40 -3.74 -1.99
CA ALA A 45 8.24 -5.10 -2.48
C ALA A 45 8.70 -5.23 -3.92
N ARG A 46 8.43 -4.21 -4.74
CA ARG A 46 8.89 -4.19 -6.13
C ARG A 46 10.42 -4.15 -6.21
N LYS A 47 11.05 -3.27 -5.43
CA LYS A 47 12.51 -3.15 -5.43
C LYS A 47 13.17 -4.43 -4.91
N ASN A 48 12.60 -5.02 -3.89
CA ASN A 48 13.13 -6.28 -3.36
C ASN A 48 13.02 -7.44 -4.37
N ALA A 49 12.07 -7.36 -5.28
CA ALA A 49 11.92 -8.33 -6.35
C ALA A 49 12.77 -8.00 -7.57
N ASN A 50 13.52 -6.91 -7.53
CA ASN A 50 14.36 -6.43 -8.62
C ASN A 50 13.57 -6.16 -9.90
N LEU A 51 12.39 -5.58 -9.76
CA LEU A 51 11.52 -5.26 -10.89
C LEU A 51 11.42 -3.76 -11.09
N THR A 52 11.39 -3.35 -12.36
CA THR A 52 11.01 -1.98 -12.69
C THR A 52 9.48 -1.85 -12.59
N GLN A 53 8.99 -0.61 -12.58
CA GLN A 53 7.54 -0.38 -12.62
C GLN A 53 6.90 -1.03 -13.83
N GLU A 54 7.56 -0.95 -14.98
CA GLU A 54 7.06 -1.54 -16.21
C GLU A 54 7.01 -3.07 -16.12
N GLN A 55 8.06 -3.67 -15.60
CA GLN A 55 8.12 -5.12 -15.45
C GLN A 55 7.02 -5.61 -14.50
N LEU A 56 6.83 -4.90 -13.41
CA LEU A 56 5.76 -5.25 -12.47
C LEU A 56 4.40 -5.12 -13.14
N ALA A 57 4.19 -4.05 -13.91
CA ALA A 57 2.93 -3.84 -14.61
C ALA A 57 2.61 -4.98 -15.56
N ILE A 58 3.61 -5.43 -16.31
CA ILE A 58 3.44 -6.55 -17.24
C ILE A 58 3.06 -7.82 -16.48
N LYS A 59 3.76 -8.12 -15.40
CA LYS A 59 3.47 -9.32 -14.61
C LYS A 59 2.09 -9.28 -13.96
N ALA A 60 1.67 -8.11 -13.54
CA ALA A 60 0.38 -7.94 -12.88
C ALA A 60 -0.78 -7.76 -13.86
N GLY A 61 -0.50 -7.61 -15.14
CA GLY A 61 -1.54 -7.37 -16.13
C GLY A 61 -2.16 -5.98 -16.04
N THR A 62 -1.36 -4.99 -15.71
CA THR A 62 -1.83 -3.61 -15.60
C THR A 62 -0.86 -2.69 -16.35
N LYS A 63 -1.05 -1.38 -16.23
CA LYS A 63 -0.21 -0.40 -16.92
C LYS A 63 0.81 0.20 -15.97
N LYS A 64 1.97 0.54 -16.52
CA LYS A 64 3.01 1.22 -15.76
C LYS A 64 2.49 2.48 -15.08
N SER A 65 1.66 3.24 -15.78
CA SER A 65 1.10 4.47 -15.23
C SER A 65 0.29 4.21 -13.96
N TYR A 66 -0.38 3.07 -13.87
CA TYR A 66 -1.14 2.71 -12.69
C TYR A 66 -0.19 2.38 -11.52
N ILE A 67 0.87 1.62 -11.79
CA ILE A 67 1.87 1.33 -10.78
C ILE A 67 2.50 2.63 -10.26
N SER A 68 2.85 3.52 -11.17
CA SER A 68 3.44 4.81 -10.81
C SER A 68 2.49 5.64 -9.94
N LYS A 69 1.20 5.65 -10.27
CA LYS A 69 0.19 6.34 -9.48
C LYS A 69 0.14 5.83 -8.05
N ILE A 70 0.12 4.51 -7.89
CA ILE A 70 0.09 3.90 -6.56
C ILE A 70 1.35 4.26 -5.78
N GLU A 71 2.50 4.15 -6.41
CA GLU A 71 3.78 4.42 -5.74
C GLU A 71 3.97 5.89 -5.39
N ASN A 72 3.24 6.78 -6.06
CA ASN A 72 3.26 8.21 -5.75
C ASN A 72 2.09 8.61 -4.83
N ALA A 73 1.38 7.64 -4.30
CA ALA A 73 0.26 7.85 -3.37
C ALA A 73 -0.82 8.77 -3.96
N LYS A 74 -1.11 8.63 -5.24
CA LYS A 74 -2.10 9.45 -5.92
C LYS A 74 -3.33 8.64 -6.30
N GLY A 75 -4.50 9.26 -6.13
CA GLY A 75 -5.76 8.69 -6.54
C GLY A 75 -6.26 7.58 -5.65
N ASN A 76 -7.36 6.98 -6.07
CA ASN A 76 -7.98 5.87 -5.35
C ASN A 76 -7.51 4.55 -5.95
N ILE A 77 -7.32 3.57 -5.08
CA ILE A 77 -6.88 2.24 -5.49
C ILE A 77 -8.02 1.27 -5.24
N GLN A 78 -8.37 0.49 -6.27
CA GLN A 78 -9.31 -0.59 -6.07
C GLN A 78 -8.59 -1.74 -5.38
N LEU A 79 -9.22 -2.27 -4.35
CA LEU A 79 -8.63 -3.36 -3.58
C LEU A 79 -8.34 -4.58 -4.45
N SER A 80 -9.25 -4.93 -5.33
CA SER A 80 -9.05 -6.08 -6.22
C SER A 80 -7.83 -5.91 -7.10
N THR A 81 -7.59 -4.71 -7.59
CA THR A 81 -6.42 -4.43 -8.43
C THR A 81 -5.14 -4.49 -7.61
N LEU A 82 -5.18 -3.93 -6.42
CA LEU A 82 -4.02 -3.97 -5.51
C LEU A 82 -3.65 -5.40 -5.17
N MET A 83 -4.64 -6.22 -4.84
CA MET A 83 -4.40 -7.63 -4.53
C MET A 83 -3.78 -8.36 -5.72
N ARG A 84 -4.29 -8.08 -6.92
CA ARG A 84 -3.75 -8.69 -8.14
C ARG A 84 -2.29 -8.31 -8.37
N ILE A 85 -1.95 -7.05 -8.13
CA ILE A 85 -0.57 -6.59 -8.29
C ILE A 85 0.37 -7.34 -7.34
N PHE A 86 -0.02 -7.46 -6.08
CA PHE A 86 0.81 -8.18 -5.12
C PHE A 86 0.85 -9.67 -5.40
N GLU A 87 -0.28 -10.27 -5.72
CA GLU A 87 -0.35 -11.73 -5.90
C GLU A 87 0.25 -12.17 -7.22
N LYS A 88 -0.14 -11.55 -8.31
CA LYS A 88 0.35 -11.95 -9.63
C LYS A 88 1.66 -11.29 -10.01
N GLY A 89 1.83 -10.03 -9.61
CA GLY A 89 3.05 -9.29 -9.95
C GLY A 89 4.22 -9.61 -9.05
N LEU A 90 3.97 -9.75 -7.76
CA LEU A 90 5.02 -9.91 -6.77
C LEU A 90 5.00 -11.25 -6.06
N ASN A 91 4.06 -12.12 -6.41
CA ASN A 91 3.92 -13.44 -5.82
C ASN A 91 3.79 -13.39 -4.29
N LYS A 92 3.02 -12.43 -3.80
CA LYS A 92 2.79 -12.21 -2.38
C LYS A 92 1.30 -12.29 -2.09
N LYS A 93 0.94 -12.87 -0.95
CA LYS A 93 -0.46 -12.88 -0.53
C LYS A 93 -0.80 -11.61 0.21
N VAL A 94 -2.01 -11.11 -0.03
CA VAL A 94 -2.53 -9.95 0.68
C VAL A 94 -3.54 -10.41 1.70
N GLY A 95 -3.29 -10.07 2.95
CA GLY A 95 -4.21 -10.36 4.04
C GLY A 95 -4.86 -9.09 4.55
N LEU A 96 -6.12 -9.21 4.98
CA LEU A 96 -6.83 -8.09 5.60
C LEU A 96 -7.09 -8.45 7.06
N THR A 97 -6.81 -7.50 7.94
CA THR A 97 -7.06 -7.68 9.37
C THR A 97 -8.03 -6.63 9.85
N PHE A 98 -9.07 -7.08 10.52
CA PHE A 98 -10.07 -6.20 11.11
C PHE A 98 -9.95 -6.25 12.63
N LEU A 99 -9.95 -5.10 13.25
CA LEU A 99 -9.83 -4.97 14.71
C LEU A 99 -11.19 -4.71 15.36
#